data_277c14a8e79a8f9f302e2e9fd7d186d7
#
_entry.id   277c14a8e79a8f9f302e2e9fd7d186d7
#
_cell.length_a   1.000
_cell.length_b   1.000
_cell.length_c   1.000
_cell.angle_alpha   90.00
_cell.angle_beta   90.00
_cell.angle_gamma   90.00
#
_symmetry.space_group_name_H-M   'P 1'
#
loop_
_entity.id
_entity.type
_entity.pdbx_description
1 polymer ?
#
loop_
_entity_poly.entity_id
_entity_poly.type
_entity_poly.pdbx_seq_one_letter_code
_entity_poly.pdbx_strand_id
1 'polypeptide(L)'
;NRRQRQMCIRDREFDPKYINITTHRSEYVYKDLGNGLFQRNRLRRRPGTVAVAAAIQNKYNITVVPHILCSGFSREETEYVLLDLQFLNITDLLVLRGDKAKHESVFTPEGDGYHHAIELQEQINNFNKGIFVDGSEMKVTNSPFSYGVACYPEKHEEAPNIESDLFWLKKKVEAGAEYAVTQLFYDNKKYFEFVEQAKAAGINVPIIPGIKPFKKLSQL
;
A
#
# COMPACT_ATOMS: atom_id res chain seq x y z
N ASN A 1 3.10 -18.26 -0.50
CA ASN A 1 1.90 -19.00 -0.84
C ASN A 1 2.06 -19.65 -2.22
N ARG A 2 1.72 -20.98 -2.37
CA ARG A 2 1.87 -21.71 -3.64
C ARG A 2 1.24 -20.97 -4.84
N ARG A 3 0.08 -20.34 -4.64
CA ARG A 3 -0.63 -19.58 -5.69
C ARG A 3 0.13 -18.32 -6.13
N GLN A 4 0.72 -17.56 -5.21
CA GLN A 4 1.53 -16.39 -5.55
C GLN A 4 2.81 -16.80 -6.30
N ARG A 5 3.49 -17.87 -5.87
CA ARG A 5 4.64 -18.39 -6.62
C ARG A 5 4.28 -18.83 -8.04
N GLN A 6 3.14 -19.51 -8.22
CA GLN A 6 2.68 -19.94 -9.55
C GLN A 6 2.26 -18.76 -10.42
N MET A 7 1.70 -17.70 -9.84
CA MET A 7 1.36 -16.47 -10.54
C MET A 7 2.64 -15.80 -11.05
N CYS A 8 3.64 -15.58 -10.21
CA CYS A 8 4.91 -14.96 -10.60
C CYS A 8 5.69 -15.78 -11.66
N ILE A 9 5.58 -17.13 -11.67
CA ILE A 9 6.20 -17.97 -12.69
C ILE A 9 5.56 -17.72 -14.06
N ARG A 10 4.25 -17.57 -14.12
CA ARG A 10 3.49 -17.28 -15.34
C ARG A 10 3.70 -15.84 -15.81
N ASP A 11 3.73 -14.90 -14.87
CA ASP A 11 3.90 -13.47 -15.16
C ASP A 11 5.28 -13.18 -15.81
N ARG A 12 6.31 -14.01 -15.52
CA ARG A 12 7.62 -13.89 -16.16
C ARG A 12 7.57 -14.07 -17.70
N GLU A 13 6.60 -14.80 -18.21
CA GLU A 13 6.41 -14.96 -19.67
C GLU A 13 6.05 -13.64 -20.36
N PHE A 14 5.53 -12.65 -19.58
CA PHE A 14 5.14 -11.31 -20.07
C PHE A 14 6.21 -10.24 -19.82
N ASP A 15 7.37 -10.60 -19.27
CA ASP A 15 8.46 -9.69 -18.94
C ASP A 15 7.99 -8.42 -18.18
N PRO A 16 7.33 -8.59 -17.03
CA PRO A 16 6.79 -7.45 -16.30
C PRO A 16 7.91 -6.55 -15.78
N LYS A 17 7.74 -5.23 -15.89
CA LYS A 17 8.71 -4.25 -15.37
C LYS A 17 8.84 -4.35 -13.85
N TYR A 18 7.75 -4.65 -13.14
CA TYR A 18 7.71 -4.82 -11.68
C TYR A 18 6.51 -5.65 -11.25
N ILE A 19 6.53 -6.13 -10.01
CA ILE A 19 5.42 -6.88 -9.41
C ILE A 19 5.00 -6.21 -8.10
N ASN A 20 3.73 -5.84 -7.99
CA ASN A 20 3.13 -5.37 -6.74
C ASN A 20 2.94 -6.52 -5.75
N ILE A 21 3.39 -6.32 -4.51
CA ILE A 21 3.24 -7.28 -3.43
C ILE A 21 2.24 -6.76 -2.40
N THR A 22 1.02 -7.27 -2.48
CA THR A 22 -0.06 -6.85 -1.59
C THR A 22 0.22 -7.24 -0.14
N THR A 23 0.05 -6.29 0.76
CA THR A 23 0.09 -6.51 2.20
C THR A 23 -1.29 -6.90 2.71
N HIS A 24 -1.33 -7.85 3.63
CA HIS A 24 -2.54 -8.27 4.31
C HIS A 24 -2.40 -8.01 5.80
N ARG A 25 -3.37 -7.31 6.38
CA ARG A 25 -3.43 -7.13 7.84
C ARG A 25 -3.59 -8.48 8.55
N SER A 26 -3.13 -8.54 9.78
CA SER A 26 -3.37 -9.68 10.66
C SER A 26 -4.86 -9.76 11.04
N GLU A 27 -5.36 -10.96 11.27
CA GLU A 27 -6.72 -11.18 11.79
C GLU A 27 -6.66 -11.27 13.31
N TYR A 28 -7.71 -10.82 14.00
CA TYR A 28 -7.87 -11.01 15.43
C TYR A 28 -8.87 -12.12 15.71
N VAL A 29 -8.53 -13.00 16.66
CA VAL A 29 -9.41 -14.03 17.18
C VAL A 29 -9.57 -13.81 18.68
N TYR A 30 -10.79 -13.79 19.12
CA TYR A 30 -11.14 -13.64 20.52
C TYR A 30 -11.37 -15.02 21.13
N LYS A 31 -10.59 -15.35 22.15
CA LYS A 31 -10.75 -16.58 22.95
C LYS A 31 -11.54 -16.21 24.20
N ASP A 32 -12.68 -16.85 24.39
CA ASP A 32 -13.44 -16.71 25.64
C ASP A 32 -12.67 -17.40 26.79
N LEU A 33 -12.41 -16.66 27.85
CA LEU A 33 -11.77 -17.11 29.08
C LEU A 33 -12.77 -17.43 30.21
N GLY A 34 -14.07 -17.25 29.94
CA GLY A 34 -15.13 -17.31 30.94
C GLY A 34 -15.33 -15.99 31.68
N ASN A 35 -16.42 -15.89 32.45
CA ASN A 35 -16.77 -14.70 33.24
C ASN A 35 -16.85 -13.39 32.43
N GLY A 36 -17.16 -13.46 31.14
CA GLY A 36 -17.25 -12.30 30.26
C GLY A 36 -15.89 -11.72 29.83
N LEU A 37 -14.80 -12.43 30.11
CA LEU A 37 -13.45 -12.03 29.71
C LEU A 37 -13.08 -12.67 28.38
N PHE A 38 -12.52 -11.84 27.47
CA PHE A 38 -12.03 -12.28 26.16
C PHE A 38 -10.55 -11.93 25.98
N GLN A 39 -9.76 -12.91 25.57
CA GLN A 39 -8.38 -12.68 25.16
C GLN A 39 -8.32 -12.43 23.66
N ARG A 40 -7.82 -11.25 23.26
CA ARG A 40 -7.55 -10.91 21.85
C ARG A 40 -6.21 -11.51 21.44
N ASN A 41 -6.24 -12.42 20.46
CA ASN A 41 -5.04 -13.02 19.88
C ASN A 41 -4.89 -12.57 18.43
N ARG A 42 -3.71 -12.09 18.06
CA ARG A 42 -3.36 -11.73 16.69
C ARG A 42 -2.91 -12.97 15.92
N LEU A 43 -3.58 -13.27 14.81
CA LEU A 43 -3.25 -14.38 13.95
C LEU A 43 -2.70 -13.93 12.62
N ARG A 44 -1.53 -14.43 12.27
CA ARG A 44 -0.91 -14.25 10.96
C ARG A 44 -0.89 -15.60 10.23
N ARG A 45 -1.74 -15.75 9.22
CA ARG A 45 -1.86 -16.99 8.46
C ARG A 45 -1.14 -16.96 7.10
N ARG A 46 -0.44 -15.85 6.78
CA ARG A 46 0.27 -15.66 5.52
C ARG A 46 1.67 -15.14 5.78
N PRO A 47 2.65 -15.44 4.89
CA PRO A 47 3.95 -14.80 4.95
C PRO A 47 3.82 -13.29 4.89
N GLY A 48 4.74 -12.56 5.53
CA GLY A 48 4.78 -11.12 5.44
C GLY A 48 5.17 -10.62 4.07
N THR A 49 4.77 -9.41 3.76
CA THR A 49 5.04 -8.73 2.49
C THR A 49 6.54 -8.68 2.20
N VAL A 50 7.36 -8.35 3.19
CA VAL A 50 8.82 -8.32 3.09
C VAL A 50 9.38 -9.69 2.66
N ALA A 51 8.98 -10.76 3.33
CA ALA A 51 9.45 -12.11 3.01
C ALA A 51 9.04 -12.55 1.59
N VAL A 52 7.83 -12.18 1.16
CA VAL A 52 7.36 -12.49 -0.20
C VAL A 52 8.11 -11.66 -1.23
N ALA A 53 8.32 -10.36 -0.99
CA ALA A 53 9.06 -9.44 -1.84
C ALA A 53 10.51 -9.93 -2.04
N ALA A 54 11.22 -10.19 -0.94
CA ALA A 54 12.59 -10.72 -0.99
C ALA A 54 12.70 -12.04 -1.76
N ALA A 55 11.76 -12.97 -1.52
CA ALA A 55 11.76 -14.26 -2.20
C ALA A 55 11.52 -14.15 -3.72
N ILE A 56 10.68 -13.19 -4.15
CA ILE A 56 10.39 -12.95 -5.56
C ILE A 56 11.57 -12.25 -6.22
N GLN A 57 12.05 -11.15 -5.65
CA GLN A 57 13.18 -10.39 -6.18
C GLN A 57 14.41 -11.27 -6.34
N ASN A 58 14.79 -12.01 -5.30
CA ASN A 58 15.97 -12.89 -5.32
C ASN A 58 15.81 -14.02 -6.33
N LYS A 59 14.65 -14.67 -6.40
CA LYS A 59 14.45 -15.85 -7.26
C LYS A 59 14.31 -15.50 -8.74
N TYR A 60 13.65 -14.37 -9.05
CA TYR A 60 13.25 -14.06 -10.43
C TYR A 60 13.97 -12.84 -11.01
N ASN A 61 14.72 -12.12 -10.18
CA ASN A 61 15.38 -10.86 -10.55
C ASN A 61 14.40 -9.84 -11.17
N ILE A 62 13.22 -9.71 -10.58
CA ILE A 62 12.17 -8.76 -11.00
C ILE A 62 12.01 -7.73 -9.91
N THR A 63 11.92 -6.45 -10.27
CA THR A 63 11.61 -5.37 -9.34
C THR A 63 10.30 -5.66 -8.62
N VAL A 64 10.29 -5.52 -7.31
CA VAL A 64 9.10 -5.71 -6.48
C VAL A 64 8.70 -4.39 -5.84
N VAL A 65 7.39 -4.16 -5.78
CA VAL A 65 6.79 -2.99 -5.16
C VAL A 65 5.88 -3.46 -4.01
N PRO A 66 6.41 -3.57 -2.77
CA PRO A 66 5.60 -3.91 -1.61
C PRO A 66 4.64 -2.79 -1.27
N HIS A 67 3.41 -3.17 -0.91
CA HIS A 67 2.42 -2.25 -0.39
C HIS A 67 2.69 -1.98 1.09
N ILE A 68 2.79 -0.72 1.47
CA ILE A 68 2.88 -0.27 2.87
C ILE A 68 1.54 0.32 3.26
N LEU A 69 0.96 -0.17 4.35
CA LEU A 69 -0.42 0.15 4.76
C LEU A 69 -0.45 0.82 6.12
N CYS A 70 -1.35 1.79 6.30
CA CYS A 70 -1.75 2.24 7.64
C CYS A 70 -2.52 1.15 8.39
N SER A 71 -3.31 0.35 7.65
CA SER A 71 -4.16 -0.69 8.21
C SER A 71 -3.38 -1.84 8.85
N GLY A 72 -3.60 -2.06 10.14
CA GLY A 72 -3.06 -3.20 10.88
C GLY A 72 -1.58 -3.11 11.27
N PHE A 73 -1.00 -1.89 11.25
CA PHE A 73 0.37 -1.61 11.65
C PHE A 73 0.43 -0.40 12.58
N SER A 74 1.25 -0.52 13.64
CA SER A 74 1.69 0.63 14.43
C SER A 74 2.80 1.40 13.67
N ARG A 75 3.18 2.57 14.17
CA ARG A 75 4.31 3.33 13.61
C ARG A 75 5.62 2.56 13.73
N GLU A 76 5.85 1.93 14.85
CA GLU A 76 7.03 1.11 15.11
C GLU A 76 7.07 -0.11 14.19
N GLU A 77 5.95 -0.85 14.03
CA GLU A 77 5.87 -1.98 13.11
C GLU A 77 6.13 -1.56 11.66
N THR A 78 5.68 -0.36 11.26
CA THR A 78 5.98 0.22 9.95
C THR A 78 7.47 0.50 9.78
N GLU A 79 8.12 1.06 10.81
CA GLU A 79 9.56 1.32 10.80
C GLU A 79 10.38 0.03 10.65
N TYR A 80 10.02 -1.02 11.35
CA TYR A 80 10.67 -2.34 11.17
C TYR A 80 10.53 -2.87 9.75
N VAL A 81 9.37 -2.69 9.13
CA VAL A 81 9.17 -3.07 7.72
C VAL A 81 10.08 -2.25 6.79
N LEU A 82 10.22 -0.94 7.03
CA LEU A 82 11.11 -0.08 6.24
C LEU A 82 12.58 -0.49 6.40
N LEU A 83 13.03 -0.78 7.62
CA LEU A 83 14.40 -1.28 7.90
C LEU A 83 14.67 -2.59 7.16
N ASP A 84 13.75 -3.55 7.23
CA ASP A 84 13.87 -4.83 6.55
C ASP A 84 13.95 -4.67 5.02
N LEU A 85 13.09 -3.82 4.45
CA LEU A 85 13.08 -3.55 3.01
C LEU A 85 14.36 -2.88 2.54
N GLN A 86 14.87 -1.93 3.33
CA GLN A 86 16.11 -1.23 3.03
C GLN A 86 17.32 -2.18 3.09
N PHE A 87 17.38 -3.05 4.10
CA PHE A 87 18.40 -4.11 4.19
C PHE A 87 18.39 -5.05 2.97
N LEU A 88 17.21 -5.31 2.41
CA LEU A 88 17.03 -6.16 1.22
C LEU A 88 17.20 -5.39 -0.09
N ASN A 89 17.55 -4.10 -0.05
CA ASN A 89 17.65 -3.21 -1.21
C ASN A 89 16.36 -3.19 -2.05
N ILE A 90 15.21 -3.16 -1.37
CA ILE A 90 13.88 -3.00 -1.97
C ILE A 90 13.43 -1.57 -1.66
N THR A 91 13.52 -0.69 -2.64
CA THR A 91 13.34 0.76 -2.46
C THR A 91 12.06 1.33 -3.07
N ASP A 92 11.38 0.56 -3.92
CA ASP A 92 10.13 0.98 -4.55
C ASP A 92 8.92 0.53 -3.74
N LEU A 93 8.03 1.45 -3.38
CA LEU A 93 6.89 1.19 -2.50
C LEU A 93 5.58 1.65 -3.13
N LEU A 94 4.46 1.07 -2.67
CA LEU A 94 3.12 1.62 -2.88
C LEU A 94 2.49 1.91 -1.52
N VAL A 95 2.26 3.19 -1.22
CA VAL A 95 1.79 3.69 0.07
C VAL A 95 0.29 3.88 0.05
N LEU A 96 -0.40 3.14 0.91
CA LEU A 96 -1.85 3.06 0.93
C LEU A 96 -2.39 3.22 2.36
N ARG A 97 -3.62 3.69 2.51
CA ARG A 97 -4.30 3.60 3.80
C ARG A 97 -4.65 2.15 4.14
N GLY A 98 -5.09 1.40 3.16
CA GLY A 98 -5.68 0.08 3.33
C GLY A 98 -7.16 0.15 3.72
N ASP A 99 -7.81 -1.01 3.71
CA ASP A 99 -9.24 -1.13 3.95
C ASP A 99 -9.55 -1.27 5.45
N LYS A 100 -10.77 -0.86 5.84
CA LYS A 100 -11.31 -1.17 7.16
C LYS A 100 -11.44 -2.69 7.37
N ALA A 101 -11.44 -3.16 8.62
CA ALA A 101 -11.72 -4.56 8.88
C ALA A 101 -13.16 -4.91 8.53
N LYS A 102 -13.43 -6.18 8.23
CA LYS A 102 -14.77 -6.66 7.85
C LYS A 102 -15.85 -6.39 8.90
N HIS A 103 -15.47 -6.28 10.16
CA HIS A 103 -16.36 -6.04 11.30
C HIS A 103 -16.39 -4.56 11.73
N GLU A 104 -15.59 -3.69 11.10
CA GLU A 104 -15.54 -2.26 11.38
C GLU A 104 -16.46 -1.48 10.45
N SER A 105 -17.21 -0.52 11.00
CA SER A 105 -18.02 0.41 10.21
C SER A 105 -17.17 1.53 9.60
N VAL A 106 -16.14 1.97 10.32
CA VAL A 106 -15.17 3.00 9.92
C VAL A 106 -13.76 2.44 10.04
N PHE A 107 -12.84 2.98 9.25
CA PHE A 107 -11.43 2.64 9.36
C PHE A 107 -10.88 3.06 10.72
N THR A 108 -10.23 2.12 11.41
CA THR A 108 -9.57 2.35 12.70
C THR A 108 -8.11 1.90 12.60
N PRO A 109 -7.13 2.77 12.87
CA PRO A 109 -5.72 2.38 12.87
C PRO A 109 -5.41 1.42 14.02
N GLU A 110 -4.31 0.69 13.92
CA GLU A 110 -3.80 -0.16 15.00
C GLU A 110 -2.97 0.69 15.97
N GLY A 111 -3.30 0.64 17.27
CA GLY A 111 -2.54 1.37 18.29
C GLY A 111 -2.33 2.85 17.99
N ASP A 112 -1.08 3.25 17.81
CA ASP A 112 -0.63 4.59 17.42
C ASP A 112 -0.49 4.78 15.90
N GLY A 113 -0.98 3.83 15.10
CA GLY A 113 -0.89 3.83 13.65
C GLY A 113 -1.55 5.04 12.98
N TYR A 114 -1.40 5.14 11.68
CA TYR A 114 -1.86 6.27 10.89
C TYR A 114 -3.30 6.13 10.41
N HIS A 115 -4.04 7.24 10.41
CA HIS A 115 -5.41 7.32 9.87
C HIS A 115 -5.43 7.51 8.35
N HIS A 116 -4.43 8.19 7.80
CA HIS A 116 -4.37 8.55 6.39
C HIS A 116 -3.01 8.22 5.77
N ALA A 117 -3.02 7.87 4.48
CA ALA A 117 -1.80 7.54 3.74
C ALA A 117 -0.78 8.69 3.73
N ILE A 118 -1.23 9.95 3.82
CA ILE A 118 -0.33 11.11 3.83
C ILE A 118 0.52 11.16 5.11
N GLU A 119 -0.01 10.73 6.25
CA GLU A 119 0.74 10.64 7.51
C GLU A 119 1.81 9.54 7.43
N LEU A 120 1.48 8.42 6.79
CA LEU A 120 2.42 7.35 6.50
C LEU A 120 3.52 7.80 5.53
N GLN A 121 3.19 8.63 4.52
CA GLN A 121 4.20 9.24 3.65
C GLN A 121 5.18 10.11 4.43
N GLU A 122 4.70 10.86 5.43
CA GLU A 122 5.55 11.68 6.29
C GLU A 122 6.58 10.83 7.05
N GLN A 123 6.16 9.68 7.60
CA GLN A 123 7.10 8.74 8.24
C GLN A 123 8.16 8.24 7.25
N ILE A 124 7.76 7.85 6.03
CA ILE A 124 8.70 7.38 5.00
C ILE A 124 9.66 8.50 4.61
N ASN A 125 9.17 9.73 4.47
CA ASN A 125 10.01 10.88 4.15
C ASN A 125 11.01 11.21 5.27
N ASN A 126 10.62 11.07 6.54
CA ASN A 126 11.53 11.23 7.67
C ASN A 126 12.58 10.11 7.70
N PHE A 127 12.14 8.88 7.45
CA PHE A 127 13.04 7.73 7.31
C PHE A 127 14.06 7.92 6.18
N ASN A 128 13.65 8.46 5.02
CA ASN A 128 14.53 8.82 3.91
C ASN A 128 15.55 9.91 4.29
N LYS A 129 15.21 10.78 5.24
CA LYS A 129 16.14 11.78 5.81
C LYS A 129 17.04 11.22 6.93
N GLY A 130 16.88 9.95 7.27
CA GLY A 130 17.64 9.31 8.35
C GLY A 130 17.06 9.58 9.74
N ILE A 131 15.76 9.84 9.87
CA ILE A 131 15.09 10.12 11.14
C ILE A 131 14.13 8.98 11.46
N PHE A 132 14.30 8.36 12.63
CA PHE A 132 13.43 7.33 13.16
C PHE A 132 12.14 7.91 13.76
N VAL A 133 11.15 7.05 14.03
CA VAL A 133 9.85 7.44 14.63
C VAL A 133 10.01 8.12 16.00
N ASP A 134 11.03 7.72 16.77
CA ASP A 134 11.35 8.31 18.07
C ASP A 134 12.13 9.64 17.97
N GLY A 135 12.42 10.10 16.75
CA GLY A 135 13.18 11.32 16.47
C GLY A 135 14.69 11.15 16.51
N SER A 136 15.21 9.97 16.78
CA SER A 136 16.64 9.69 16.74
C SER A 136 17.15 9.62 15.29
N GLU A 137 18.45 9.90 15.10
CA GLU A 137 19.07 9.91 13.78
C GLU A 137 19.76 8.58 13.46
N MET A 138 19.67 8.17 12.21
CA MET A 138 20.39 7.01 11.69
C MET A 138 21.89 7.32 11.57
N LYS A 139 22.73 6.39 12.00
CA LYS A 139 24.18 6.51 11.84
C LYS A 139 24.67 6.34 10.40
N VAL A 140 23.88 5.67 9.57
CA VAL A 140 24.18 5.41 8.15
C VAL A 140 22.92 5.69 7.35
N THR A 141 23.01 6.56 6.35
CA THR A 141 21.93 6.81 5.39
C THR A 141 22.05 5.80 4.27
N ASN A 142 20.95 5.13 3.95
CA ASN A 142 20.84 4.20 2.86
C ASN A 142 20.12 4.85 1.64
N SER A 143 19.91 4.09 0.57
CA SER A 143 19.13 4.55 -0.58
C SER A 143 17.71 4.93 -0.17
N PRO A 144 17.23 6.12 -0.56
CA PRO A 144 15.89 6.55 -0.19
C PRO A 144 14.81 5.67 -0.86
N PHE A 145 13.67 5.55 -0.21
CA PHE A 145 12.49 4.95 -0.82
C PHE A 145 11.86 5.90 -1.83
N SER A 146 11.57 5.36 -3.02
CA SER A 146 10.65 5.93 -4.00
C SER A 146 9.26 5.32 -3.80
N TYR A 147 8.19 6.10 -3.92
CA TYR A 147 6.87 5.52 -3.69
C TYR A 147 5.76 6.13 -4.54
N GLY A 148 4.78 5.27 -4.85
CA GLY A 148 3.51 5.66 -5.42
C GLY A 148 2.38 5.65 -4.40
N VAL A 149 1.23 6.17 -4.81
CA VAL A 149 0.00 6.27 -4.02
C VAL A 149 -1.22 5.81 -4.79
N ALA A 150 -2.34 5.54 -4.10
CA ALA A 150 -3.60 5.24 -4.76
C ALA A 150 -4.36 6.49 -5.20
N CYS A 151 -5.07 6.37 -6.34
CA CYS A 151 -6.06 7.33 -6.82
C CYS A 151 -7.34 6.61 -7.32
N TYR A 152 -8.41 7.36 -7.55
CA TYR A 152 -9.77 6.80 -7.70
C TYR A 152 -10.50 7.45 -8.88
N PRO A 153 -10.48 6.86 -10.09
CA PRO A 153 -11.17 7.42 -11.26
C PRO A 153 -12.70 7.50 -11.10
N GLU A 154 -13.28 6.61 -10.31
CA GLU A 154 -14.71 6.55 -10.04
C GLU A 154 -15.10 7.11 -8.66
N LYS A 155 -14.23 7.90 -8.03
CA LYS A 155 -14.35 8.45 -6.70
C LYS A 155 -14.11 7.41 -5.57
N HIS A 156 -13.41 7.81 -4.52
CA HIS A 156 -13.30 7.01 -3.30
C HIS A 156 -14.64 6.92 -2.56
N GLU A 157 -14.93 5.77 -1.95
CA GLU A 157 -16.18 5.52 -1.23
C GLU A 157 -16.50 6.61 -0.18
N GLU A 158 -15.48 7.05 0.56
CA GLU A 158 -15.62 8.04 1.64
C GLU A 158 -15.48 9.49 1.16
N ALA A 159 -15.06 9.74 -0.09
CA ALA A 159 -14.93 11.11 -0.59
C ALA A 159 -16.32 11.71 -0.91
N PRO A 160 -16.59 12.96 -0.57
CA PRO A 160 -17.85 13.59 -0.92
C PRO A 160 -18.02 13.80 -2.43
N ASN A 161 -16.93 14.11 -3.14
CA ASN A 161 -16.90 14.37 -4.58
C ASN A 161 -15.52 14.07 -5.16
N ILE A 162 -15.37 14.15 -6.47
CA ILE A 162 -14.11 13.89 -7.19
C ILE A 162 -13.07 14.99 -6.93
N GLU A 163 -13.51 16.21 -6.70
CA GLU A 163 -12.63 17.35 -6.40
C GLU A 163 -11.87 17.12 -5.08
N SER A 164 -12.53 16.53 -4.09
CA SER A 164 -11.90 16.12 -2.84
C SER A 164 -10.84 15.05 -3.05
N ASP A 165 -11.09 14.06 -3.91
CA ASP A 165 -10.11 13.03 -4.25
C ASP A 165 -8.91 13.63 -4.99
N LEU A 166 -9.13 14.54 -5.94
CA LEU A 166 -8.07 15.25 -6.65
C LEU A 166 -7.26 16.15 -5.71
N PHE A 167 -7.91 16.83 -4.77
CA PHE A 167 -7.22 17.63 -3.75
C PHE A 167 -6.28 16.76 -2.92
N TRP A 168 -6.76 15.62 -2.42
CA TRP A 168 -5.94 14.72 -1.63
C TRP A 168 -4.86 14.02 -2.45
N LEU A 169 -5.13 13.68 -3.71
CA LEU A 169 -4.10 13.15 -4.61
C LEU A 169 -2.99 14.17 -4.83
N LYS A 170 -3.34 15.44 -5.07
CA LYS A 170 -2.37 16.53 -5.18
C LYS A 170 -1.51 16.66 -3.92
N LYS A 171 -2.12 16.62 -2.74
CA LYS A 171 -1.40 16.65 -1.45
C LYS A 171 -0.42 15.48 -1.29
N LYS A 172 -0.80 14.28 -1.71
CA LYS A 172 0.08 13.11 -1.70
C LYS A 172 1.26 13.26 -2.67
N VAL A 173 1.04 13.85 -3.84
CA VAL A 173 2.10 14.13 -4.82
C VAL A 173 3.03 15.24 -4.31
N GLU A 174 2.49 16.32 -3.75
CA GLU A 174 3.26 17.39 -3.11
C GLU A 174 4.12 16.87 -1.94
N ALA A 175 3.64 15.83 -1.24
CA ALA A 175 4.38 15.14 -0.17
C ALA A 175 5.47 14.18 -0.67
N GLY A 176 5.64 14.00 -1.99
CA GLY A 176 6.74 13.23 -2.57
C GLY A 176 6.35 11.95 -3.30
N ALA A 177 5.06 11.68 -3.54
CA ALA A 177 4.68 10.55 -4.37
C ALA A 177 5.10 10.77 -5.84
N GLU A 178 5.79 9.80 -6.43
CA GLU A 178 6.35 9.89 -7.78
C GLU A 178 5.42 9.33 -8.86
N TYR A 179 4.43 8.54 -8.47
CA TYR A 179 3.41 8.00 -9.37
C TYR A 179 2.11 7.73 -8.61
N ALA A 180 1.02 7.56 -9.34
CA ALA A 180 -0.25 7.12 -8.78
C ALA A 180 -0.74 5.84 -9.47
N VAL A 181 -1.34 4.93 -8.71
CA VAL A 181 -2.00 3.73 -9.24
C VAL A 181 -3.49 3.84 -8.98
N THR A 182 -4.31 3.64 -10.03
CA THR A 182 -5.75 3.75 -9.85
C THR A 182 -6.31 2.54 -9.12
N GLN A 183 -7.37 2.75 -8.35
CA GLN A 183 -8.28 1.68 -7.99
C GLN A 183 -8.85 1.05 -9.28
N LEU A 184 -9.31 -0.19 -9.18
CA LEU A 184 -9.97 -0.87 -10.30
C LEU A 184 -11.15 -0.04 -10.80
N PHE A 185 -11.24 0.12 -12.11
CA PHE A 185 -12.35 0.78 -12.79
C PHE A 185 -12.79 -0.07 -14.00
N TYR A 186 -13.98 0.16 -14.47
CA TYR A 186 -14.57 -0.59 -15.58
C TYR A 186 -15.00 0.31 -16.74
N ASP A 187 -15.10 1.61 -16.49
CA ASP A 187 -15.38 2.62 -17.50
C ASP A 187 -14.11 3.38 -17.88
N ASN A 188 -13.56 3.06 -19.06
CA ASN A 188 -12.37 3.73 -19.57
C ASN A 188 -12.56 5.24 -19.75
N LYS A 189 -13.80 5.70 -20.04
CA LYS A 189 -14.07 7.13 -20.19
C LYS A 189 -13.80 7.87 -18.88
N LYS A 190 -14.26 7.34 -17.76
CA LYS A 190 -13.99 7.91 -16.44
C LYS A 190 -12.50 7.98 -16.12
N TYR A 191 -11.74 6.97 -16.53
CA TYR A 191 -10.28 7.01 -16.37
C TYR A 191 -9.65 8.16 -17.17
N PHE A 192 -10.01 8.33 -18.44
CA PHE A 192 -9.46 9.41 -19.25
C PHE A 192 -9.88 10.79 -18.74
N GLU A 193 -11.14 10.95 -18.36
CA GLU A 193 -11.65 12.19 -17.73
C GLU A 193 -10.89 12.50 -16.43
N PHE A 194 -10.66 11.51 -15.59
CA PHE A 194 -9.88 11.66 -14.35
C PHE A 194 -8.44 12.10 -14.63
N VAL A 195 -7.77 11.50 -15.62
CA VAL A 195 -6.39 11.88 -15.99
C VAL A 195 -6.33 13.35 -16.45
N GLU A 196 -7.28 13.80 -17.27
CA GLU A 196 -7.33 15.20 -17.70
C GLU A 196 -7.63 16.17 -16.54
N GLN A 197 -8.53 15.80 -15.65
CA GLN A 197 -8.81 16.57 -14.42
C GLN A 197 -7.58 16.64 -13.50
N ALA A 198 -6.87 15.53 -13.33
CA ALA A 198 -5.63 15.51 -12.55
C ALA A 198 -4.57 16.44 -13.13
N LYS A 199 -4.35 16.40 -14.45
CA LYS A 199 -3.43 17.32 -15.12
C LYS A 199 -3.85 18.78 -14.94
N ALA A 200 -5.14 19.08 -15.10
CA ALA A 200 -5.67 20.44 -14.90
C ALA A 200 -5.49 20.92 -13.46
N ALA A 201 -5.52 20.02 -12.48
CA ALA A 201 -5.23 20.30 -11.07
C ALA A 201 -3.72 20.46 -10.78
N GLY A 202 -2.84 20.28 -11.79
CA GLY A 202 -1.38 20.38 -11.65
C GLY A 202 -0.72 19.08 -11.13
N ILE A 203 -1.37 17.95 -11.27
CA ILE A 203 -0.82 16.63 -10.92
C ILE A 203 -0.12 16.07 -12.17
N ASN A 204 1.21 16.09 -12.18
CA ASN A 204 2.03 15.75 -13.35
C ASN A 204 2.78 14.42 -13.23
N VAL A 205 2.47 13.62 -12.21
CA VAL A 205 3.05 12.29 -12.05
C VAL A 205 2.33 11.27 -12.94
N PRO A 206 2.98 10.16 -13.35
CA PRO A 206 2.33 9.08 -14.07
C PRO A 206 1.13 8.51 -13.29
N ILE A 207 0.01 8.33 -13.98
CA ILE A 207 -1.19 7.67 -13.43
C ILE A 207 -1.32 6.30 -14.11
N ILE A 208 -1.03 5.24 -13.36
CA ILE A 208 -1.00 3.86 -13.84
C ILE A 208 -2.38 3.22 -13.64
N PRO A 209 -3.05 2.73 -14.71
CA PRO A 209 -4.37 2.13 -14.58
C PRO A 209 -4.32 0.76 -13.89
N GLY A 210 -5.12 0.58 -12.86
CA GLY A 210 -5.38 -0.70 -12.22
C GLY A 210 -6.47 -1.46 -12.97
N ILE A 211 -6.14 -2.57 -13.62
CA ILE A 211 -7.07 -3.36 -14.45
C ILE A 211 -7.18 -4.77 -13.90
N LYS A 212 -8.41 -5.28 -13.82
CA LYS A 212 -8.67 -6.67 -13.47
C LYS A 212 -9.60 -7.29 -14.51
N PRO A 213 -9.13 -8.24 -15.33
CA PRO A 213 -9.99 -8.93 -16.28
C PRO A 213 -11.05 -9.77 -15.55
N PHE A 214 -12.27 -9.74 -16.06
CA PHE A 214 -13.34 -10.62 -15.59
C PHE A 214 -13.07 -12.07 -16.01
N LYS A 215 -13.25 -12.99 -15.08
CA LYS A 215 -13.13 -14.43 -15.32
C LYS A 215 -14.50 -15.13 -15.35
N LYS A 216 -15.53 -14.49 -14.83
CA LYS A 216 -16.90 -15.02 -14.72
C LYS A 216 -17.89 -13.87 -14.86
N LEU A 217 -19.05 -14.17 -15.48
CA LEU A 217 -20.14 -13.19 -15.66
C LEU A 217 -20.66 -12.64 -14.31
N SER A 218 -20.63 -13.47 -13.25
CA SER A 218 -21.04 -13.06 -11.89
C SER A 218 -20.10 -12.07 -11.21
N GLN A 219 -19.07 -11.58 -11.89
CA GLN A 219 -18.16 -10.54 -11.42
C GLN A 219 -18.52 -9.16 -12.01
N LEU A 220 -19.48 -9.12 -12.91
CA LEU A 220 -20.17 -7.92 -13.40
C LEU A 220 -21.36 -7.63 -12.51
#